data_be73990bb3473cadde003c6c44e23f51
#
_entry.id   be73990bb3473cadde003c6c44e23f51
#
_cell.length_a   1.000
_cell.length_b   1.000
_cell.length_c   1.000
_cell.angle_alpha   90.00
_cell.angle_beta   90.00
_cell.angle_gamma   90.00
#
_symmetry.space_group_name_H-M   'P 1'
#
loop_
_entity.id
_entity.type
_entity.pdbx_description
1 polymer ?
#
loop_
_entity_poly.entity_id
_entity_poly.type
_entity_poly.pdbx_seq_one_letter_code
_entity_poly.pdbx_strand_id
1 'polypeptide(L)'
;MIKVLNATHFAFLNHDLNQGKDTTASFIAGGGTYTLVGDQYTENLEYCSAREWEGRAFKFSVTLQNDTLVQQGIEKLEDIGVERLNIEKYVRVKQ
;
A
#
# COMPACT_ATOMS: atom_id res chain seq x y z
N MET A 1 7.91 5.99 2.55
CA MET A 1 6.48 5.65 2.73
C MET A 1 6.25 5.13 4.14
N ILE A 2 5.15 5.53 4.71
CA ILE A 2 4.70 5.05 6.02
C ILE A 2 3.41 4.27 5.81
N LYS A 3 3.28 3.13 6.49
CA LYS A 3 2.06 2.34 6.52
C LYS A 3 1.59 2.20 7.96
N VAL A 4 0.32 2.48 8.19
CA VAL A 4 -0.31 2.38 9.50
C VAL A 4 -1.37 1.31 9.44
N LEU A 5 -1.36 0.38 10.40
CA LEU A 5 -2.31 -0.73 10.46
C LEU A 5 -2.93 -0.78 11.85
N ASN A 6 -4.24 -0.97 11.90
CA ASN A 6 -4.92 -1.42 13.10
C ASN A 6 -5.61 -2.76 12.83
N ALA A 7 -6.55 -3.18 13.67
CA ALA A 7 -7.16 -4.51 13.53
C ALA A 7 -7.99 -4.69 12.24
N THR A 8 -8.45 -3.60 11.62
CA THR A 8 -9.39 -3.67 10.49
C THR A 8 -8.99 -2.80 9.30
N HIS A 9 -8.18 -1.75 9.52
CA HIS A 9 -7.91 -0.74 8.50
C HIS A 9 -6.42 -0.55 8.29
N PHE A 10 -6.08 -0.14 7.08
CA PHE A 10 -4.73 0.29 6.73
C PHE A 10 -4.77 1.72 6.17
N ALA A 11 -3.63 2.40 6.28
CA ALA A 11 -3.40 3.67 5.62
C ALA A 11 -1.94 3.74 5.20
N PHE A 12 -1.67 4.41 4.09
CA PHE A 12 -0.31 4.67 3.67
C PHE A 12 -0.13 6.12 3.28
N LEU A 13 1.08 6.61 3.51
CA LEU A 13 1.49 7.97 3.18
C LEU A 13 2.84 7.89 2.49
N ASN A 14 2.94 8.44 1.30
CA ASN A 14 4.16 8.41 0.51
C ASN A 14 4.42 9.78 -0.09
N HIS A 15 5.61 10.34 0.16
CA HIS A 15 6.00 11.63 -0.39
C HIS A 15 7.35 11.51 -1.09
N ASP A 16 7.66 12.50 -1.93
CA ASP A 16 8.94 12.59 -2.59
C ASP A 16 10.05 12.91 -1.58
N LEU A 17 11.30 12.61 -1.94
CA LEU A 17 12.44 12.80 -1.05
C LEU A 17 12.79 14.28 -0.85
N ASN A 18 12.36 15.16 -1.74
CA ASN A 18 12.66 16.60 -1.68
C ASN A 18 11.58 17.42 -0.99
N GLN A 19 10.60 16.76 -0.38
CA GLN A 19 9.55 17.41 0.42
C GLN A 19 8.75 18.48 -0.35
N GLY A 20 8.48 18.21 -1.63
CA GLY A 20 7.69 19.10 -2.47
C GLY A 20 8.43 20.33 -3.00
N LYS A 21 9.75 20.35 -2.91
CA LYS A 21 10.53 21.54 -3.24
C LYS A 21 10.95 21.65 -4.71
N ASP A 22 10.66 20.64 -5.53
CA ASP A 22 11.00 20.66 -6.94
C ASP A 22 9.81 20.25 -7.82
N THR A 23 10.04 20.22 -9.16
CA THR A 23 8.99 19.90 -10.12
C THR A 23 8.57 18.44 -10.12
N THR A 24 9.32 17.57 -9.43
CA THR A 24 8.98 16.15 -9.29
C THR A 24 8.26 15.88 -7.97
N ALA A 25 7.78 16.93 -7.30
CA ALA A 25 7.05 16.81 -6.04
C ALA A 25 5.86 15.87 -6.18
N SER A 26 5.71 14.94 -5.24
CA SER A 26 4.59 14.03 -5.22
C SER A 26 4.19 13.71 -3.79
N PHE A 27 2.90 13.53 -3.60
CA PHE A 27 2.35 13.02 -2.34
C PHE A 27 1.18 12.12 -2.68
N ILE A 28 1.29 10.85 -2.29
CA ILE A 28 0.24 9.87 -2.51
C ILE A 28 -0.14 9.28 -1.17
N ALA A 29 -1.43 9.26 -0.90
CA ALA A 29 -1.97 8.70 0.32
C ALA A 29 -3.22 7.90 0.01
N GLY A 30 -3.50 6.93 0.84
CA GLY A 30 -4.71 6.14 0.70
C GLY A 30 -4.91 5.22 1.89
N GLY A 31 -6.02 4.50 1.84
CA GLY A 31 -6.35 3.56 2.90
C GLY A 31 -7.70 2.90 2.67
N GLY A 32 -8.06 2.06 3.59
CA GLY A 32 -9.31 1.33 3.57
C GLY A 32 -9.28 0.18 4.56
N THR A 33 -10.07 -0.84 4.30
CA THR A 33 -10.10 -2.04 5.11
C THR A 33 -9.16 -3.10 4.54
N TYR A 34 -8.79 -4.05 5.36
CA TYR A 34 -8.03 -5.20 4.89
C TYR A 34 -8.50 -6.47 5.58
N THR A 35 -8.19 -7.60 4.95
CA THR A 35 -8.35 -8.92 5.56
C THR A 35 -7.03 -9.67 5.45
N LEU A 36 -6.76 -10.49 6.46
CA LEU A 36 -5.57 -11.35 6.49
C LEU A 36 -6.01 -12.75 6.85
N VAL A 37 -5.81 -13.69 5.92
CA VAL A 37 -6.13 -15.10 6.13
C VAL A 37 -4.86 -15.90 5.83
N GLY A 38 -4.24 -16.44 6.89
CA GLY A 38 -2.93 -17.07 6.74
C GLY A 38 -1.91 -16.04 6.28
N ASP A 39 -1.30 -16.27 5.13
CA ASP A 39 -0.35 -15.34 4.51
C ASP A 39 -0.99 -14.51 3.38
N GLN A 40 -2.29 -14.65 3.15
CA GLN A 40 -3.01 -13.86 2.14
C GLN A 40 -3.57 -12.58 2.74
N TYR A 41 -3.09 -11.47 2.21
CA TYR A 41 -3.44 -10.13 2.66
C TYR A 41 -4.15 -9.41 1.53
N THR A 42 -5.38 -8.96 1.78
CA THR A 42 -6.19 -8.26 0.78
C THR A 42 -6.46 -6.85 1.27
N GLU A 43 -6.05 -5.85 0.50
CA GLU A 43 -6.34 -4.45 0.75
C GLU A 43 -7.53 -4.03 -0.10
N ASN A 44 -8.55 -3.46 0.56
CA ASN A 44 -9.66 -2.81 -0.13
C ASN A 44 -9.39 -1.31 -0.10
N LEU A 45 -8.92 -0.77 -1.21
CA LEU A 45 -8.49 0.62 -1.30
C LEU A 45 -9.72 1.50 -1.51
N GLU A 46 -10.24 2.06 -0.42
CA GLU A 46 -11.45 2.88 -0.45
C GLU A 46 -11.15 4.36 -0.64
N TYR A 47 -9.99 4.81 -0.21
CA TYR A 47 -9.55 6.19 -0.27
C TYR A 47 -8.16 6.24 -0.88
N CYS A 48 -7.99 7.05 -1.92
CA CYS A 48 -6.68 7.22 -2.54
C CYS A 48 -6.59 8.57 -3.23
N SER A 49 -5.45 9.25 -3.07
CA SER A 49 -5.22 10.50 -3.78
C SER A 49 -5.12 10.29 -5.29
N ALA A 50 -4.67 9.13 -5.74
CA ALA A 50 -4.78 8.69 -7.13
C ALA A 50 -6.17 8.06 -7.30
N ARG A 51 -7.15 8.88 -7.66
CA ARG A 51 -8.57 8.56 -7.54
C ARG A 51 -9.01 7.37 -8.39
N GLU A 52 -8.33 7.08 -9.49
CA GLU A 52 -8.66 5.92 -10.34
C GLU A 52 -8.38 4.58 -9.67
N TRP A 53 -7.63 4.57 -8.58
CA TRP A 53 -7.34 3.37 -7.81
C TRP A 53 -8.41 3.07 -6.74
N GLU A 54 -9.27 4.03 -6.45
CA GLU A 54 -10.31 3.86 -5.41
C GLU A 54 -11.35 2.83 -5.80
N GLY A 55 -11.87 2.11 -4.80
CA GLY A 55 -12.90 1.12 -4.99
C GLY A 55 -12.39 -0.22 -5.49
N ARG A 56 -11.09 -0.44 -5.45
CA ARG A 56 -10.45 -1.65 -5.95
C ARG A 56 -9.86 -2.47 -4.81
N ALA A 57 -9.74 -3.77 -5.03
CA ALA A 57 -9.14 -4.69 -4.07
C ALA A 57 -7.85 -5.26 -4.66
N PHE A 58 -6.82 -5.37 -3.84
CA PHE A 58 -5.52 -5.89 -4.24
C PHE A 58 -5.10 -7.00 -3.28
N LYS A 59 -4.66 -8.12 -3.85
CA LYS A 59 -4.26 -9.29 -3.08
C LYS A 59 -2.76 -9.44 -3.07
N PHE A 60 -2.23 -9.72 -1.90
CA PHE A 60 -0.80 -9.86 -1.69
C PHE A 60 -0.50 -11.10 -0.85
N SER A 61 0.68 -11.67 -1.06
CA SER A 61 1.28 -12.60 -0.12
C SER A 61 2.14 -11.80 0.86
N VAL A 62 2.02 -12.09 2.14
CA VAL A 62 2.79 -11.38 3.16
C VAL A 62 3.62 -12.38 3.97
N THR A 63 4.80 -11.93 4.36
CA THR A 63 5.64 -12.62 5.33
C THR A 63 6.03 -11.63 6.41
N LEU A 64 6.02 -12.09 7.66
CA LEU A 64 6.46 -11.30 8.79
C LEU A 64 7.58 -12.06 9.49
N GLN A 65 8.75 -11.47 9.55
CA GLN A 65 9.90 -12.06 10.20
C GLN A 65 10.54 -11.00 11.09
N ASN A 66 10.51 -11.23 12.40
CA ASN A 66 10.90 -10.24 13.39
C ASN A 66 10.06 -8.97 13.19
N ASP A 67 10.67 -7.83 12.95
CA ASP A 67 9.99 -6.55 12.76
C ASP A 67 9.87 -6.16 11.28
N THR A 68 10.09 -7.10 10.36
CA THR A 68 10.06 -6.84 8.91
C THR A 68 8.87 -7.52 8.28
N LEU A 69 8.04 -6.72 7.62
CA LEU A 69 6.91 -7.18 6.83
C LEU A 69 7.24 -7.03 5.36
N VAL A 70 7.10 -8.12 4.59
CA VAL A 70 7.22 -8.08 3.13
C VAL A 70 5.86 -8.44 2.55
N GLN A 71 5.36 -7.56 1.70
CA GLN A 71 4.10 -7.78 0.98
C GLN A 71 4.40 -7.73 -0.51
N GLN A 72 3.93 -8.74 -1.26
CA GLN A 72 4.15 -8.76 -2.70
C GLN A 72 2.92 -9.29 -3.42
N GLY A 73 2.66 -8.77 -4.60
CA GLY A 73 1.55 -9.18 -5.43
C GLY A 73 1.53 -8.41 -6.74
N ILE A 74 0.61 -8.81 -7.62
CA ILE A 74 0.42 -8.14 -8.89
C ILE A 74 -0.75 -7.18 -8.76
N GLU A 75 -0.48 -5.89 -8.95
CA GLU A 75 -1.50 -4.86 -9.03
C GLU A 75 -1.94 -4.74 -10.48
N LYS A 76 -3.22 -5.03 -10.73
CA LYS A 76 -3.73 -5.07 -12.09
C LYS A 76 -5.00 -4.23 -12.18
N LEU A 77 -4.99 -3.27 -13.09
CA LEU A 77 -6.15 -2.44 -13.44
C LEU A 77 -6.43 -2.62 -14.92
N GLU A 78 -7.29 -3.57 -15.28
CA GLU A 78 -7.53 -3.94 -16.68
C GLU A 78 -8.16 -2.80 -17.47
N ASP A 79 -9.03 -2.03 -16.84
CA ASP A 79 -9.76 -0.94 -17.50
C ASP A 79 -8.85 0.22 -17.91
N ILE A 80 -7.68 0.37 -17.29
CA ILE A 80 -6.71 1.40 -17.64
C ILE A 80 -5.36 0.82 -18.08
N GLY A 81 -5.29 -0.50 -18.28
CA GLY A 81 -4.12 -1.17 -18.81
C GLY A 81 -2.92 -1.24 -17.89
N VAL A 82 -3.13 -1.18 -16.58
CA VAL A 82 -2.05 -1.29 -15.61
C VAL A 82 -1.90 -2.73 -15.13
N GLU A 83 -0.68 -3.23 -15.18
CA GLU A 83 -0.32 -4.51 -14.56
C GLU A 83 1.13 -4.40 -14.12
N ARG A 84 1.38 -4.54 -12.82
CA ARG A 84 2.73 -4.45 -12.28
C ARG A 84 2.91 -5.33 -11.05
N LEU A 85 4.11 -5.87 -10.90
CA LEU A 85 4.51 -6.55 -9.68
C LEU A 85 4.85 -5.49 -8.64
N ASN A 86 4.18 -5.56 -7.49
CA ASN A 86 4.45 -4.67 -6.37
C ASN A 86 5.08 -5.46 -5.23
N ILE A 87 6.25 -5.03 -4.79
CA ILE A 87 6.94 -5.61 -3.64
C ILE A 87 7.21 -4.47 -2.67
N GLU A 88 6.64 -4.57 -1.48
CA GLU A 88 6.81 -3.55 -0.44
C GLU A 88 7.40 -4.21 0.80
N LYS A 89 8.40 -3.58 1.36
CA LYS A 89 9.08 -4.05 2.56
C LYS A 89 9.02 -2.96 3.62
N TYR A 90 8.52 -3.34 4.78
CA TYR A 90 8.32 -2.40 5.89
C TYR A 90 9.06 -2.90 7.12
N VAL A 91 9.61 -1.97 7.87
CA VAL A 91 10.21 -2.23 9.18
C VAL A 91 9.34 -1.54 10.21
N ARG A 92 9.02 -2.26 11.30
CA ARG A 92 8.19 -1.72 12.36
C ARG A 92 8.89 -0.52 13.01
N VAL A 93 8.14 0.56 13.17
CA VAL A 93 8.63 1.71 13.94
C VAL A 93 8.41 1.40 15.41
N LYS A 94 9.48 1.41 16.17
CA LYS A 94 9.44 1.17 17.63
C LYS A 94 9.32 2.48 18.37
N GLN A 95 8.48 2.48 19.37
CA GLN A 95 8.26 3.65 20.24
C GLN A 95 8.95 3.46 21.57
#